data_0402e5469dfd9bb47e821d78d8e8e1ee
#
_entry.id   0402e5469dfd9bb47e821d78d8e8e1ee
#
_cell.length_a   1.000
_cell.length_b   1.000
_cell.length_c   1.000
_cell.angle_alpha   90.00
_cell.angle_beta   90.00
_cell.angle_gamma   90.00
#
_symmetry.space_group_name_H-M   'P 1'
#
loop_
_entity.id
_entity.type
_entity.pdbx_description
1 polymer ?
#
loop_
_entity_poly.entity_id
_entity_poly.type
_entity_poly.pdbx_seq_one_letter_code
_entity_poly.pdbx_strand_id
1 'polypeptide(L)'
;MTFFLSANFFTSFFSYLRLTIKKKSKMWQKEVGILLSVTKHNDKTSIVNIFSREQGYTSFIYYLARNSKGAAKNALLQPLTRVEYESKGARQGSNIQHLSQIRNRAPFKTIPFDPVKRSIAMYLSEFLTYALKNEEMNMPLFNTIDNYTEWLDSAENYSNFHLLLMIEVGKHLGIMPDSSLYKSGYFLDMKEGEYVEREPEHTDFINQQLSYKLALLSATHLNTMQNTPLTHQERVILLRMLNNFYRIHIPLFPVLKSIDILEEIFR
;
A
#
# COMPACT_ATOMS: atom_id res chain seq x y z
N MET A 1 45.01 -31.00 -18.57
CA MET A 1 45.12 -30.91 -17.09
C MET A 1 44.65 -29.51 -16.67
N THR A 2 43.37 -29.18 -16.84
CA THR A 2 42.80 -27.87 -16.50
C THR A 2 41.26 -27.95 -16.51
N PHE A 3 40.61 -28.57 -15.48
CA PHE A 3 39.14 -28.49 -15.33
C PHE A 3 38.64 -28.88 -13.91
N PHE A 4 39.47 -28.74 -12.86
CA PHE A 4 39.07 -29.12 -11.50
C PHE A 4 39.05 -27.97 -10.46
N LEU A 5 39.26 -26.71 -10.89
CA LEU A 5 39.34 -25.55 -9.94
C LEU A 5 38.07 -24.73 -9.83
N SER A 6 37.03 -24.96 -10.64
CA SER A 6 35.83 -24.10 -10.63
C SER A 6 34.69 -24.54 -9.67
N ALA A 7 34.62 -25.85 -9.38
CA ALA A 7 33.50 -26.36 -8.55
C ALA A 7 33.63 -26.02 -7.06
N ASN A 8 34.84 -25.98 -6.52
CA ASN A 8 35.07 -25.66 -5.12
C ASN A 8 34.90 -24.17 -4.77
N PHE A 9 35.09 -23.28 -5.74
CA PHE A 9 34.89 -21.84 -5.51
C PHE A 9 33.39 -21.48 -5.42
N PHE A 10 32.55 -22.11 -6.27
CA PHE A 10 31.09 -21.91 -6.27
C PHE A 10 30.45 -22.45 -4.98
N THR A 11 30.85 -23.64 -4.52
CA THR A 11 30.30 -24.22 -3.27
C THR A 11 30.72 -23.43 -2.04
N SER A 12 31.96 -22.91 -2.01
CA SER A 12 32.43 -22.05 -0.92
C SER A 12 31.71 -20.68 -0.92
N PHE A 13 31.49 -20.09 -2.08
CA PHE A 13 30.76 -18.82 -2.22
C PHE A 13 29.28 -18.97 -1.80
N PHE A 14 28.58 -20.03 -2.21
CA PHE A 14 27.20 -20.30 -1.78
C PHE A 14 27.10 -20.64 -0.28
N SER A 15 28.08 -21.32 0.29
CA SER A 15 28.11 -21.58 1.74
C SER A 15 28.39 -20.30 2.55
N TYR A 16 29.27 -19.43 2.04
CA TYR A 16 29.53 -18.11 2.65
C TYR A 16 28.30 -17.18 2.56
N LEU A 17 27.62 -17.15 1.40
CA LEU A 17 26.34 -16.42 1.24
C LEU A 17 25.26 -16.98 2.18
N ARG A 18 25.11 -18.31 2.29
CA ARG A 18 24.17 -18.94 3.24
C ARG A 18 24.51 -18.64 4.71
N LEU A 19 25.79 -18.58 5.06
CA LEU A 19 26.23 -18.23 6.41
C LEU A 19 26.01 -16.72 6.71
N THR A 20 26.21 -15.86 5.72
CA THR A 20 25.96 -14.41 5.85
C THR A 20 24.48 -14.13 5.97
N ILE A 21 23.64 -14.81 5.18
CA ILE A 21 22.16 -14.71 5.26
C ILE A 21 21.65 -15.27 6.60
N LYS A 22 22.19 -16.43 7.08
CA LYS A 22 21.82 -17.00 8.38
C LYS A 22 22.27 -16.13 9.56
N LYS A 23 23.37 -15.38 9.46
CA LYS A 23 23.84 -14.48 10.52
C LYS A 23 22.98 -13.23 10.66
N LYS A 24 22.37 -12.74 9.55
CA LYS A 24 21.45 -11.59 9.54
C LYS A 24 20.15 -11.85 10.33
N SER A 25 19.71 -13.10 10.45
CA SER A 25 18.43 -13.48 11.09
C SER A 25 18.42 -13.46 12.63
N LYS A 26 19.56 -13.23 13.28
CA LYS A 26 19.67 -13.24 14.75
C LYS A 26 19.83 -11.86 15.41
N MET A 27 20.13 -10.82 14.64
CA MET A 27 20.30 -9.45 15.17
C MET A 27 19.01 -8.64 15.00
N TRP A 28 18.73 -7.77 15.96
CA TRP A 28 17.70 -6.75 15.84
C TRP A 28 18.05 -5.78 14.71
N GLN A 29 17.12 -5.55 13.81
CA GLN A 29 17.28 -4.63 12.69
C GLN A 29 16.36 -3.43 12.91
N LYS A 30 16.92 -2.23 12.75
CA LYS A 30 16.14 -0.99 12.76
C LYS A 30 15.71 -0.68 11.33
N GLU A 31 14.43 -0.47 11.17
CA GLU A 31 13.82 -0.22 9.87
C GLU A 31 12.76 0.86 9.96
N VAL A 32 12.37 1.37 8.80
CA VAL A 32 11.25 2.29 8.65
C VAL A 32 10.14 1.64 7.83
N GLY A 33 8.90 2.02 8.13
CA GLY A 33 7.75 1.45 7.45
C GLY A 33 6.50 2.30 7.63
N ILE A 34 5.46 1.89 6.91
CA ILE A 34 4.11 2.44 6.99
C ILE A 34 3.21 1.35 7.53
N LEU A 35 2.55 1.61 8.64
CA LEU A 35 1.64 0.66 9.27
C LEU A 35 0.36 0.54 8.45
N LEU A 36 0.07 -0.68 7.99
CA LEU A 36 -1.08 -0.97 7.14
C LEU A 36 -2.25 -1.54 7.92
N SER A 37 -2.02 -2.50 8.80
CA SER A 37 -3.13 -3.07 9.57
C SER A 37 -2.67 -3.68 10.89
N VAL A 38 -3.61 -3.74 11.83
CA VAL A 38 -3.44 -4.38 13.14
C VAL A 38 -4.62 -5.28 13.38
N THR A 39 -4.36 -6.57 13.51
CA THR A 39 -5.39 -7.57 13.78
C THR A 39 -5.12 -8.24 15.13
N LYS A 40 -6.10 -8.22 16.02
CA LYS A 40 -6.01 -8.94 17.30
C LYS A 40 -5.86 -10.44 17.02
N HIS A 41 -4.77 -11.04 17.51
CA HIS A 41 -4.54 -12.47 17.39
C HIS A 41 -5.02 -13.22 18.64
N ASN A 42 -4.71 -12.67 19.81
CA ASN A 42 -5.21 -13.14 21.10
C ASN A 42 -5.15 -11.97 22.13
N ASP A 43 -5.42 -12.26 23.42
CA ASP A 43 -5.46 -11.20 24.45
C ASP A 43 -4.10 -10.55 24.75
N LYS A 44 -3.00 -11.12 24.29
CA LYS A 44 -1.65 -10.64 24.56
C LYS A 44 -0.91 -10.20 23.30
N THR A 45 -1.38 -10.61 22.12
CA THR A 45 -0.67 -10.38 20.85
C THR A 45 -1.59 -9.89 19.75
N SER A 46 -1.04 -9.05 18.89
CA SER A 46 -1.64 -8.63 17.62
C SER A 46 -0.70 -8.97 16.47
N ILE A 47 -1.27 -9.22 15.30
CA ILE A 47 -0.54 -9.25 14.04
C ILE A 47 -0.55 -7.83 13.49
N VAL A 48 0.64 -7.31 13.20
CA VAL A 48 0.85 -5.97 12.65
C VAL A 48 1.46 -6.12 11.28
N ASN A 49 0.81 -5.58 10.26
CA ASN A 49 1.31 -5.56 8.90
C ASN A 49 1.91 -4.19 8.60
N ILE A 50 3.13 -4.17 8.12
CA ILE A 50 3.89 -2.97 7.79
C ILE A 50 4.41 -3.10 6.36
N PHE A 51 4.23 -2.05 5.56
CA PHE A 51 4.98 -1.91 4.32
C PHE A 51 6.33 -1.30 4.67
N SER A 52 7.36 -2.14 4.65
CA SER A 52 8.72 -1.81 5.03
C SER A 52 9.49 -1.25 3.83
N ARG A 53 10.35 -0.27 4.07
CA ARG A 53 11.23 0.27 3.05
C ARG A 53 12.22 -0.76 2.52
N GLU A 54 12.73 -1.61 3.41
CA GLU A 54 13.80 -2.57 3.11
C GLU A 54 13.31 -4.00 2.83
N GLN A 55 12.07 -4.34 3.23
CA GLN A 55 11.54 -5.70 3.13
C GLN A 55 10.22 -5.81 2.35
N GLY A 56 9.59 -4.68 1.97
CA GLY A 56 8.26 -4.71 1.39
C GLY A 56 7.16 -5.04 2.41
N TYR A 57 6.12 -5.76 2.00
CA TYR A 57 5.03 -6.15 2.88
C TYR A 57 5.49 -7.21 3.87
N THR A 58 5.44 -6.89 5.16
CA THR A 58 5.92 -7.79 6.24
C THR A 58 4.92 -7.85 7.38
N SER A 59 4.66 -9.07 7.86
CA SER A 59 3.79 -9.35 9.00
C SER A 59 4.60 -9.62 10.26
N PHE A 60 4.20 -8.99 11.37
CA PHE A 60 4.87 -9.09 12.66
C PHE A 60 3.91 -9.54 13.76
N ILE A 61 4.41 -10.35 14.69
CA ILE A 61 3.77 -10.53 15.99
C ILE A 61 4.22 -9.39 16.91
N TYR A 62 3.28 -8.65 17.46
CA TYR A 62 3.47 -7.58 18.42
C TYR A 62 2.80 -7.91 19.74
N TYR A 63 3.54 -7.81 20.84
CA TYR A 63 3.02 -8.06 22.18
C TYR A 63 2.42 -6.77 22.76
N LEU A 64 1.11 -6.80 23.02
CA LEU A 64 0.39 -5.69 23.61
C LEU A 64 0.84 -5.47 25.05
N ALA A 65 1.40 -4.33 25.35
CA ALA A 65 1.75 -3.98 26.72
C ALA A 65 0.51 -3.52 27.50
N ARG A 66 0.32 -4.06 28.70
CA ARG A 66 -0.87 -3.82 29.55
C ARG A 66 -0.71 -2.66 30.53
N ASN A 67 0.48 -2.08 30.67
CA ASN A 67 0.72 -0.94 31.56
C ASN A 67 0.43 0.41 30.87
N SER A 68 0.44 1.50 31.63
CA SER A 68 0.17 2.86 31.12
C SER A 68 1.12 3.27 29.99
N LYS A 69 2.40 2.88 30.07
CA LYS A 69 3.37 3.10 28.98
C LYS A 69 3.03 2.27 27.72
N GLY A 70 2.36 1.14 27.90
CA GLY A 70 1.91 0.29 26.82
C GLY A 70 0.66 0.84 26.12
N ALA A 71 -0.24 1.46 26.84
CA ALA A 71 -1.40 2.13 26.25
C ALA A 71 -0.96 3.23 25.28
N ALA A 72 0.04 4.03 25.64
CA ALA A 72 0.62 5.04 24.74
C ALA A 72 1.27 4.41 23.49
N LYS A 73 1.95 3.24 23.61
CA LYS A 73 2.51 2.52 22.46
C LYS A 73 1.42 1.92 21.57
N ASN A 74 0.35 1.40 22.15
CA ASN A 74 -0.77 0.85 21.38
C ASN A 74 -1.53 1.97 20.61
N ALA A 75 -1.55 3.21 21.13
CA ALA A 75 -2.11 4.36 20.43
C ALA A 75 -1.34 4.75 19.15
N LEU A 76 -0.08 4.28 18.99
CA LEU A 76 0.70 4.46 17.76
C LEU A 76 0.26 3.52 16.62
N LEU A 77 -0.54 2.49 16.93
CA LEU A 77 -0.97 1.48 15.97
C LEU A 77 -2.19 1.97 15.18
N GLN A 78 -2.08 3.14 14.55
CA GLN A 78 -3.13 3.74 13.72
C GLN A 78 -2.82 3.55 12.22
N PRO A 79 -3.87 3.51 11.36
CA PRO A 79 -3.71 3.41 9.92
C PRO A 79 -2.73 4.43 9.35
N LEU A 80 -1.88 3.99 8.43
CA LEU A 80 -0.87 4.77 7.73
C LEU A 80 0.20 5.44 8.62
N THR A 81 0.25 5.11 9.93
CA THR A 81 1.31 5.66 10.79
C THR A 81 2.70 5.34 10.24
N ARG A 82 3.51 6.37 10.10
CA ARG A 82 4.90 6.29 9.64
C ARG A 82 5.77 5.90 10.83
N VAL A 83 6.32 4.69 10.81
CA VAL A 83 6.98 4.09 11.98
C VAL A 83 8.46 3.81 11.75
N GLU A 84 9.23 3.95 12.83
CA GLU A 84 10.50 3.27 13.02
C GLU A 84 10.29 2.09 13.94
N TYR A 85 10.86 0.95 13.60
CA TYR A 85 10.69 -0.26 14.39
C TYR A 85 11.95 -1.12 14.44
N GLU A 86 12.03 -1.96 15.44
CA GLU A 86 13.05 -3.00 15.57
C GLU A 86 12.39 -4.35 15.41
N SER A 87 12.88 -5.12 14.46
CA SER A 87 12.41 -6.48 14.21
C SER A 87 13.49 -7.51 14.37
N LYS A 88 13.08 -8.72 14.63
CA LYS A 88 13.93 -9.90 14.61
C LYS A 88 13.34 -10.89 13.63
N GLY A 89 14.20 -11.42 12.76
CA GLY A 89 13.81 -12.36 11.71
C GLY A 89 12.93 -13.49 12.21
N ALA A 90 12.13 -14.05 11.31
CA ALA A 90 11.22 -15.14 11.61
C ALA A 90 11.93 -16.34 12.25
N ARG A 91 11.24 -17.05 13.15
CA ARG A 91 11.70 -18.33 13.66
C ARG A 91 11.68 -19.37 12.54
N GLN A 92 12.55 -20.37 12.64
CA GLN A 92 12.58 -21.47 11.67
C GLN A 92 11.17 -22.09 11.53
N GLY A 93 10.66 -22.13 10.29
CA GLY A 93 9.32 -22.65 9.98
C GLY A 93 8.17 -21.63 10.11
N SER A 94 8.45 -20.34 10.33
CA SER A 94 7.44 -19.27 10.37
C SER A 94 7.83 -18.13 9.44
N ASN A 95 6.86 -17.60 8.69
CA ASN A 95 7.03 -16.39 7.88
C ASN A 95 6.75 -15.10 8.68
N ILE A 96 6.34 -15.20 9.97
CA ILE A 96 5.98 -14.06 10.79
C ILE A 96 7.17 -13.67 11.66
N GLN A 97 7.59 -12.43 11.56
CA GLN A 97 8.69 -11.86 12.34
C GLN A 97 8.21 -11.36 13.72
N HIS A 98 9.13 -11.06 14.62
CA HIS A 98 8.83 -10.48 15.93
C HIS A 98 9.15 -8.98 15.92
N LEU A 99 8.15 -8.17 16.27
CA LEU A 99 8.30 -6.73 16.49
C LEU A 99 8.60 -6.47 17.97
N SER A 100 9.73 -5.80 18.25
CA SER A 100 10.12 -5.53 19.64
C SER A 100 9.83 -4.10 20.05
N GLN A 101 10.22 -3.15 19.22
CA GLN A 101 10.02 -1.73 19.46
C GLN A 101 9.38 -1.10 18.24
N ILE A 102 8.41 -0.24 18.49
CA ILE A 102 7.78 0.59 17.47
C ILE A 102 7.65 2.00 18.02
N ARG A 103 7.98 2.99 17.19
CA ARG A 103 7.81 4.39 17.51
C ARG A 103 7.32 5.14 16.27
N ASN A 104 6.62 6.21 16.50
CA ASN A 104 6.20 7.10 15.43
C ASN A 104 7.42 7.90 14.92
N ARG A 105 7.73 7.82 13.62
CA ARG A 105 8.81 8.56 12.97
C ARG A 105 8.43 10.02 12.74
N ALA A 106 7.16 10.25 12.37
CA ALA A 106 6.61 11.56 12.10
C ALA A 106 5.12 11.57 12.51
N PRO A 107 4.81 12.09 13.72
CA PRO A 107 3.43 12.17 14.20
C PRO A 107 2.56 13.01 13.28
N PHE A 108 1.38 12.52 12.97
CA PHE A 108 0.37 13.26 12.22
C PHE A 108 -0.13 14.47 13.00
N LYS A 109 -0.35 15.58 12.30
CA LYS A 109 -0.85 16.84 12.85
C LYS A 109 -2.36 16.97 12.68
N THR A 110 -2.90 16.53 11.55
CA THR A 110 -4.30 16.76 11.19
C THR A 110 -5.09 15.47 10.97
N ILE A 111 -4.52 14.41 10.42
CA ILE A 111 -5.22 13.15 10.12
C ILE A 111 -6.03 12.61 11.31
N PRO A 112 -5.50 12.55 12.56
CA PRO A 112 -6.27 12.04 13.70
C PRO A 112 -7.44 12.91 14.11
N PHE A 113 -7.44 14.20 13.76
CA PHE A 113 -8.41 15.21 14.21
C PHE A 113 -9.44 15.57 13.14
N ASP A 114 -9.15 15.31 11.87
CA ASP A 114 -10.05 15.50 10.73
C ASP A 114 -10.79 14.18 10.41
N PRO A 115 -12.12 14.11 10.59
CA PRO A 115 -12.88 12.88 10.34
C PRO A 115 -12.77 12.37 8.91
N VAL A 116 -12.70 13.27 7.92
CA VAL A 116 -12.61 12.91 6.51
C VAL A 116 -11.22 12.33 6.21
N LYS A 117 -10.14 13.00 6.62
CA LYS A 117 -8.76 12.48 6.47
C LYS A 117 -8.58 11.14 7.17
N ARG A 118 -9.15 10.98 8.37
CA ARG A 118 -9.11 9.72 9.12
C ARG A 118 -9.79 8.59 8.36
N SER A 119 -10.93 8.85 7.73
CA SER A 119 -11.65 7.84 6.95
C SER A 119 -10.91 7.50 5.65
N ILE A 120 -10.30 8.50 4.99
CA ILE A 120 -9.39 8.27 3.86
C ILE A 120 -8.22 7.39 4.30
N ALA A 121 -7.59 7.68 5.45
CA ALA A 121 -6.48 6.90 5.96
C ALA A 121 -6.88 5.45 6.29
N MET A 122 -8.05 5.24 6.89
CA MET A 122 -8.61 3.90 7.16
C MET A 122 -8.83 3.12 5.87
N TYR A 123 -9.50 3.74 4.88
CA TYR A 123 -9.75 3.11 3.59
C TYR A 123 -8.44 2.75 2.88
N LEU A 124 -7.52 3.69 2.74
CA LEU A 124 -6.24 3.47 2.06
C LEU A 124 -5.37 2.44 2.79
N SER A 125 -5.43 2.39 4.11
CA SER A 125 -4.74 1.39 4.92
C SER A 125 -5.26 -0.03 4.63
N GLU A 126 -6.59 -0.21 4.54
CA GLU A 126 -7.19 -1.47 4.13
C GLU A 126 -6.83 -1.82 2.68
N PHE A 127 -6.99 -0.87 1.76
CA PHE A 127 -6.63 -1.01 0.35
C PHE A 127 -5.18 -1.47 0.18
N LEU A 128 -4.21 -0.77 0.78
CA LEU A 128 -2.79 -1.08 0.70
C LEU A 128 -2.46 -2.44 1.34
N THR A 129 -3.18 -2.84 2.40
CA THR A 129 -2.98 -4.15 3.03
C THR A 129 -3.18 -5.29 2.03
N TYR A 130 -4.14 -5.16 1.11
CA TYR A 130 -4.42 -6.19 0.10
C TYR A 130 -3.66 -5.96 -1.19
N ALA A 131 -3.52 -4.72 -1.64
CA ALA A 131 -2.80 -4.38 -2.87
C ALA A 131 -1.31 -4.75 -2.79
N LEU A 132 -0.70 -4.62 -1.61
CA LEU A 132 0.73 -4.84 -1.41
C LEU A 132 1.08 -6.19 -0.78
N LYS A 133 0.11 -7.09 -0.56
CA LYS A 133 0.29 -8.32 0.24
C LYS A 133 1.46 -9.20 -0.19
N ASN A 134 1.79 -9.21 -1.46
CA ASN A 134 2.88 -10.01 -2.02
C ASN A 134 4.03 -9.13 -2.53
N GLU A 135 4.01 -7.83 -2.21
CA GLU A 135 5.01 -6.89 -2.71
C GLU A 135 6.30 -7.03 -1.91
N GLU A 136 7.38 -7.32 -2.60
CA GLU A 136 8.73 -7.33 -2.05
C GLU A 136 9.26 -5.90 -1.88
N MET A 137 10.56 -5.74 -1.60
CA MET A 137 11.19 -4.43 -1.49
C MET A 137 11.01 -3.62 -2.78
N ASN A 138 10.28 -2.51 -2.66
CA ASN A 138 10.01 -1.58 -3.76
C ASN A 138 10.18 -0.14 -3.23
N MET A 139 11.40 0.38 -3.33
CA MET A 139 11.75 1.70 -2.79
C MET A 139 10.97 2.84 -3.45
N PRO A 140 10.77 2.88 -4.78
CA PRO A 140 9.96 3.91 -5.43
C PRO A 140 8.51 3.92 -4.90
N LEU A 141 7.87 2.74 -4.80
CA LEU A 141 6.52 2.60 -4.27
C LEU A 141 6.44 3.03 -2.80
N PHE A 142 7.41 2.62 -1.98
CA PHE A 142 7.48 3.05 -0.57
C PHE A 142 7.55 4.57 -0.46
N ASN A 143 8.43 5.21 -1.21
CA ASN A 143 8.59 6.66 -1.19
C ASN A 143 7.31 7.38 -1.67
N THR A 144 6.62 6.85 -2.67
CA THR A 144 5.34 7.37 -3.13
C THR A 144 4.32 7.35 -1.99
N ILE A 145 4.10 6.21 -1.33
CA ILE A 145 3.11 6.09 -0.26
C ILE A 145 3.50 6.98 0.95
N ASP A 146 4.79 7.03 1.32
CA ASP A 146 5.29 7.85 2.43
C ASP A 146 5.05 9.35 2.17
N ASN A 147 5.41 9.85 0.98
CA ASN A 147 5.22 11.23 0.58
C ASN A 147 3.73 11.61 0.47
N TYR A 148 2.89 10.73 -0.09
CA TYR A 148 1.46 10.95 -0.21
C TYR A 148 0.79 11.01 1.17
N THR A 149 1.20 10.14 2.09
CA THR A 149 0.69 10.14 3.47
C THR A 149 1.08 11.43 4.21
N GLU A 150 2.30 11.91 4.02
CA GLU A 150 2.77 13.19 4.58
C GLU A 150 2.01 14.38 4.00
N TRP A 151 1.79 14.36 2.68
CA TRP A 151 1.03 15.40 2.00
C TRP A 151 -0.43 15.47 2.50
N LEU A 152 -1.12 14.32 2.66
CA LEU A 152 -2.48 14.28 3.19
C LEU A 152 -2.59 14.94 4.57
N ASP A 153 -1.58 14.74 5.42
CA ASP A 153 -1.59 15.33 6.76
C ASP A 153 -1.57 16.85 6.74
N SER A 154 -0.94 17.46 5.74
CA SER A 154 -0.83 18.92 5.60
C SER A 154 -1.86 19.56 4.64
N ALA A 155 -2.51 18.76 3.81
CA ALA A 155 -3.37 19.25 2.73
C ALA A 155 -4.67 19.86 3.24
N GLU A 156 -5.13 20.92 2.58
CA GLU A 156 -6.45 21.52 2.78
C GLU A 156 -7.48 21.01 1.75
N ASN A 157 -7.02 20.78 0.50
CA ASN A 157 -7.85 20.30 -0.61
C ASN A 157 -7.41 18.90 -1.05
N TYR A 158 -8.13 17.88 -0.62
CA TYR A 158 -7.76 16.47 -0.77
C TYR A 158 -8.88 15.58 -1.34
N SER A 159 -9.89 16.17 -1.98
CA SER A 159 -11.09 15.44 -2.44
C SER A 159 -10.80 14.26 -3.37
N ASN A 160 -9.78 14.36 -4.25
CA ASN A 160 -9.41 13.32 -5.21
C ASN A 160 -8.22 12.48 -4.74
N PHE A 161 -7.71 12.73 -3.53
CA PHE A 161 -6.47 12.15 -3.03
C PHE A 161 -6.47 10.62 -3.03
N HIS A 162 -7.53 10.00 -2.55
CA HIS A 162 -7.64 8.55 -2.47
C HIS A 162 -7.60 7.89 -3.84
N LEU A 163 -8.27 8.48 -4.84
CA LEU A 163 -8.24 7.99 -6.22
C LEU A 163 -6.84 8.12 -6.82
N LEU A 164 -6.19 9.29 -6.61
CA LEU A 164 -4.84 9.51 -7.13
C LEU A 164 -3.83 8.54 -6.52
N LEU A 165 -3.88 8.28 -5.19
CA LEU A 165 -2.98 7.30 -4.58
C LEU A 165 -3.24 5.89 -5.10
N MET A 166 -4.49 5.49 -5.30
CA MET A 166 -4.80 4.18 -5.92
C MET A 166 -4.19 4.08 -7.32
N ILE A 167 -4.33 5.12 -8.15
CA ILE A 167 -3.74 5.16 -9.49
C ILE A 167 -2.21 5.04 -9.42
N GLU A 168 -1.55 5.80 -8.54
CA GLU A 168 -0.09 5.76 -8.42
C GLU A 168 0.41 4.39 -7.92
N VAL A 169 -0.26 3.80 -6.94
CA VAL A 169 0.05 2.42 -6.51
C VAL A 169 -0.09 1.45 -7.68
N GLY A 170 -1.17 1.55 -8.46
CA GLY A 170 -1.39 0.69 -9.63
C GLY A 170 -0.33 0.86 -10.72
N LYS A 171 0.19 2.07 -10.93
CA LYS A 171 1.33 2.32 -11.83
C LYS A 171 2.59 1.61 -11.34
N HIS A 172 2.91 1.71 -10.04
CA HIS A 172 4.06 1.00 -9.47
C HIS A 172 3.94 -0.51 -9.52
N LEU A 173 2.72 -1.04 -9.42
CA LEU A 173 2.42 -2.48 -9.56
C LEU A 173 2.35 -2.94 -11.02
N GLY A 174 2.41 -2.01 -11.99
CA GLY A 174 2.37 -2.32 -13.42
C GLY A 174 1.01 -2.80 -13.92
N ILE A 175 -0.07 -2.52 -13.18
CA ILE A 175 -1.43 -2.90 -13.57
C ILE A 175 -2.23 -1.74 -14.18
N MET A 176 -1.83 -0.49 -13.92
CA MET A 176 -2.61 0.67 -14.35
C MET A 176 -2.41 0.96 -15.84
N PRO A 177 -3.49 1.27 -16.60
CA PRO A 177 -3.39 1.60 -18.01
C PRO A 177 -2.54 2.87 -18.22
N ASP A 178 -1.78 2.88 -19.31
CA ASP A 178 -1.02 4.07 -19.72
C ASP A 178 -1.98 5.18 -20.19
N SER A 179 -2.12 6.22 -19.38
CA SER A 179 -2.98 7.37 -19.70
C SER A 179 -2.57 8.15 -20.93
N SER A 180 -1.32 8.01 -21.41
CA SER A 180 -0.85 8.63 -22.64
C SER A 180 -1.49 8.03 -23.90
N LEU A 181 -2.03 6.82 -23.80
CA LEU A 181 -2.73 6.11 -24.87
C LEU A 181 -4.23 6.48 -24.96
N TYR A 182 -4.74 7.24 -23.99
CA TYR A 182 -6.12 7.71 -24.05
C TYR A 182 -6.37 8.63 -25.25
N LYS A 183 -7.46 8.38 -25.96
CA LYS A 183 -7.97 9.28 -27.01
C LYS A 183 -9.41 9.68 -26.70
N SER A 184 -9.81 10.87 -27.14
CA SER A 184 -11.17 11.36 -26.91
C SER A 184 -12.21 10.36 -27.39
N GLY A 185 -13.18 10.05 -26.53
CA GLY A 185 -14.25 9.10 -26.85
C GLY A 185 -13.90 7.63 -26.57
N TYR A 186 -12.70 7.30 -26.02
CA TYR A 186 -12.34 5.94 -25.67
C TYR A 186 -12.97 5.50 -24.34
N PHE A 187 -13.27 4.21 -24.27
CA PHE A 187 -13.62 3.49 -23.04
C PHE A 187 -12.36 2.94 -22.39
N LEU A 188 -12.37 2.68 -21.09
CA LEU A 188 -11.36 1.85 -20.47
C LEU A 188 -11.91 0.44 -20.29
N ASP A 189 -11.34 -0.52 -21.01
CA ASP A 189 -11.56 -1.94 -20.75
C ASP A 189 -10.80 -2.33 -19.48
N MET A 190 -11.54 -2.66 -18.40
CA MET A 190 -10.92 -2.98 -17.12
C MET A 190 -10.33 -4.39 -17.08
N LYS A 191 -10.74 -5.31 -17.96
CA LYS A 191 -10.17 -6.67 -18.01
C LYS A 191 -8.80 -6.68 -18.66
N GLU A 192 -8.69 -5.98 -19.80
CA GLU A 192 -7.43 -5.88 -20.53
C GLU A 192 -6.52 -4.79 -19.97
N GLY A 193 -7.06 -3.80 -19.22
CA GLY A 193 -6.31 -2.67 -18.69
C GLY A 193 -5.93 -1.66 -19.78
N GLU A 194 -6.73 -1.53 -20.84
CA GLU A 194 -6.42 -0.73 -22.01
C GLU A 194 -7.57 0.23 -22.40
N TYR A 195 -7.19 1.35 -23.02
CA TYR A 195 -8.17 2.27 -23.62
C TYR A 195 -8.56 1.80 -25.02
N VAL A 196 -9.87 1.61 -25.26
CA VAL A 196 -10.43 1.07 -26.49
C VAL A 196 -11.44 2.01 -27.12
N GLU A 197 -11.51 2.02 -28.47
CA GLU A 197 -12.42 2.89 -29.23
C GLU A 197 -13.87 2.43 -29.14
N ARG A 198 -14.09 1.10 -29.12
CA ARG A 198 -15.41 0.49 -29.11
C ARG A 198 -15.79 0.07 -27.70
N GLU A 199 -17.08 0.18 -27.37
CA GLU A 199 -17.60 -0.33 -26.12
C GLU A 199 -17.36 -1.84 -26.00
N PRO A 200 -16.72 -2.30 -24.89
CA PRO A 200 -16.50 -3.72 -24.65
C PRO A 200 -17.83 -4.50 -24.55
N GLU A 201 -17.84 -5.77 -24.98
CA GLU A 201 -19.03 -6.62 -24.93
C GLU A 201 -19.37 -7.12 -23.49
N HIS A 202 -18.50 -6.87 -22.52
CA HIS A 202 -18.69 -7.22 -21.10
C HIS A 202 -18.96 -5.96 -20.26
N THR A 203 -19.38 -6.15 -19.00
CA THR A 203 -19.75 -5.05 -18.10
C THR A 203 -18.57 -4.42 -17.33
N ASP A 204 -17.38 -5.04 -17.37
CA ASP A 204 -16.20 -4.57 -16.67
C ASP A 204 -15.44 -3.51 -17.52
N PHE A 205 -16.06 -2.37 -17.72
CA PHE A 205 -15.46 -1.23 -18.41
C PHE A 205 -15.87 0.10 -17.80
N ILE A 206 -15.10 1.14 -18.05
CA ILE A 206 -15.41 2.51 -17.70
C ILE A 206 -15.87 3.25 -18.96
N ASN A 207 -16.99 3.96 -18.87
CA ASN A 207 -17.55 4.72 -19.99
C ASN A 207 -16.63 5.86 -20.43
N GLN A 208 -16.87 6.41 -21.60
CA GLN A 208 -16.05 7.46 -22.23
C GLN A 208 -15.82 8.69 -21.34
N GLN A 209 -16.86 9.17 -20.67
CA GLN A 209 -16.79 10.36 -19.81
C GLN A 209 -15.86 10.14 -18.61
N LEU A 210 -16.03 9.01 -17.91
CA LEU A 210 -15.20 8.68 -16.73
C LEU A 210 -13.81 8.21 -17.13
N SER A 211 -13.64 7.57 -18.29
CA SER A 211 -12.34 7.21 -18.85
C SER A 211 -11.49 8.46 -19.12
N TYR A 212 -12.10 9.51 -19.68
CA TYR A 212 -11.44 10.82 -19.83
C TYR A 212 -10.98 11.38 -18.48
N LYS A 213 -11.87 11.38 -17.48
CA LYS A 213 -11.57 11.93 -16.16
C LYS A 213 -10.50 11.11 -15.43
N LEU A 214 -10.52 9.78 -15.57
CA LEU A 214 -9.50 8.91 -15.02
C LEU A 214 -8.13 9.14 -15.68
N ALA A 215 -8.10 9.25 -17.03
CA ALA A 215 -6.88 9.57 -17.76
C ALA A 215 -6.31 10.94 -17.35
N LEU A 216 -7.17 11.94 -17.21
CA LEU A 216 -6.76 13.27 -16.74
C LEU A 216 -6.19 13.22 -15.32
N LEU A 217 -6.87 12.53 -14.38
CA LEU A 217 -6.40 12.38 -13.01
C LEU A 217 -5.07 11.60 -12.96
N SER A 218 -4.94 10.56 -13.79
CA SER A 218 -3.71 9.77 -13.90
C SER A 218 -2.50 10.57 -14.41
N ALA A 219 -2.75 11.63 -15.19
CA ALA A 219 -1.71 12.54 -15.69
C ALA A 219 -1.37 13.68 -14.72
N THR A 220 -2.08 13.81 -13.59
CA THR A 220 -1.84 14.88 -12.62
C THR A 220 -0.84 14.46 -11.52
N HIS A 221 -0.40 15.43 -10.72
CA HIS A 221 0.42 15.25 -9.55
C HIS A 221 -0.32 15.69 -8.28
N LEU A 222 0.18 15.34 -7.10
CA LEU A 222 -0.41 15.68 -5.81
C LEU A 222 -0.87 17.14 -5.71
N ASN A 223 -0.02 18.09 -6.11
CA ASN A 223 -0.29 19.51 -5.97
C ASN A 223 -1.27 20.06 -7.03
N THR A 224 -1.63 19.30 -8.05
CA THR A 224 -2.49 19.71 -9.16
C THR A 224 -3.74 18.84 -9.34
N MET A 225 -3.92 17.80 -8.52
CA MET A 225 -5.07 16.89 -8.64
C MET A 225 -6.44 17.57 -8.48
N GLN A 226 -6.51 18.69 -7.74
CA GLN A 226 -7.72 19.49 -7.61
C GLN A 226 -8.14 20.15 -8.92
N ASN A 227 -7.23 20.27 -9.92
CA ASN A 227 -7.54 20.79 -11.24
C ASN A 227 -8.33 19.78 -12.10
N THR A 228 -8.44 18.53 -11.67
CA THR A 228 -9.33 17.54 -12.25
C THR A 228 -10.72 17.66 -11.61
N PRO A 229 -11.69 18.30 -12.26
CA PRO A 229 -13.00 18.50 -11.66
C PRO A 229 -13.78 17.19 -11.68
N LEU A 230 -13.99 16.62 -10.48
CA LEU A 230 -14.85 15.47 -10.26
C LEU A 230 -16.02 15.89 -9.37
N THR A 231 -17.23 15.59 -9.78
CA THR A 231 -18.39 15.67 -8.92
C THR A 231 -18.30 14.60 -7.83
N HIS A 232 -19.11 14.74 -6.78
CA HIS A 232 -19.20 13.71 -5.75
C HIS A 232 -19.53 12.33 -6.34
N GLN A 233 -20.57 12.27 -7.20
CA GLN A 233 -21.01 11.01 -7.84
C GLN A 233 -19.90 10.37 -8.69
N GLU A 234 -19.17 11.18 -9.47
CA GLU A 234 -18.06 10.68 -10.27
C GLU A 234 -16.95 10.10 -9.41
N ARG A 235 -16.61 10.73 -8.26
CA ARG A 235 -15.63 10.17 -7.32
C ARG A 235 -16.07 8.83 -6.77
N VAL A 236 -17.33 8.69 -6.34
CA VAL A 236 -17.88 7.43 -5.84
C VAL A 236 -17.84 6.33 -6.90
N ILE A 237 -18.26 6.65 -8.14
CA ILE A 237 -18.22 5.68 -9.23
C ILE A 237 -16.78 5.27 -9.55
N LEU A 238 -15.86 6.22 -9.70
CA LEU A 238 -14.45 5.92 -9.95
C LEU A 238 -13.81 5.12 -8.81
N LEU A 239 -14.15 5.41 -7.56
CA LEU A 239 -13.70 4.66 -6.41
C LEU A 239 -14.11 3.18 -6.52
N ARG A 240 -15.39 2.91 -6.82
CA ARG A 240 -15.90 1.54 -7.00
C ARG A 240 -15.27 0.84 -8.20
N MET A 241 -15.11 1.55 -9.32
CA MET A 241 -14.48 1.01 -10.53
C MET A 241 -13.01 0.69 -10.30
N LEU A 242 -12.25 1.55 -9.64
CA LEU A 242 -10.86 1.26 -9.28
C LEU A 242 -10.75 0.06 -8.33
N ASN A 243 -11.65 -0.08 -7.33
CA ASN A 243 -11.67 -1.28 -6.49
C ASN A 243 -11.95 -2.54 -7.32
N ASN A 244 -12.90 -2.49 -8.26
CA ASN A 244 -13.17 -3.63 -9.16
C ASN A 244 -11.97 -3.91 -10.07
N PHE A 245 -11.31 -2.89 -10.58
CA PHE A 245 -10.08 -3.02 -11.37
C PHE A 245 -8.99 -3.76 -10.59
N TYR A 246 -8.75 -3.39 -9.33
CA TYR A 246 -7.81 -4.10 -8.46
C TYR A 246 -8.23 -5.55 -8.21
N ARG A 247 -9.52 -5.84 -8.09
CA ARG A 247 -10.04 -7.22 -7.94
C ARG A 247 -9.83 -8.08 -9.17
N ILE A 248 -9.84 -7.47 -10.36
CA ILE A 248 -9.56 -8.16 -11.63
C ILE A 248 -8.08 -8.49 -11.74
N HIS A 249 -7.20 -7.56 -11.40
CA HIS A 249 -5.76 -7.67 -11.66
C HIS A 249 -4.92 -8.23 -10.51
N ILE A 250 -5.41 -8.18 -9.27
CA ILE A 250 -4.68 -8.70 -8.10
C ILE A 250 -5.38 -9.94 -7.56
N PRO A 251 -4.71 -11.11 -7.57
CA PRO A 251 -5.26 -12.34 -7.04
C PRO A 251 -5.70 -12.20 -5.57
N LEU A 252 -6.89 -12.69 -5.24
CA LEU A 252 -7.45 -12.67 -3.89
C LEU A 252 -7.66 -11.27 -3.29
N PHE A 253 -7.72 -10.23 -4.10
CA PHE A 253 -8.11 -8.90 -3.62
C PHE A 253 -9.60 -8.91 -3.23
N PRO A 254 -9.97 -8.60 -1.98
CA PRO A 254 -11.34 -8.73 -1.50
C PRO A 254 -12.22 -7.52 -1.84
N VAL A 255 -13.49 -7.61 -1.52
CA VAL A 255 -14.34 -6.42 -1.36
C VAL A 255 -13.91 -5.72 -0.07
N LEU A 256 -13.53 -4.45 -0.15
CA LEU A 256 -13.06 -3.66 0.99
C LEU A 256 -14.27 -3.23 1.86
N LYS A 257 -14.14 -3.39 3.17
CA LYS A 257 -15.20 -3.05 4.13
C LYS A 257 -15.32 -1.55 4.38
N SER A 258 -14.23 -0.82 4.25
CA SER A 258 -14.19 0.64 4.51
C SER A 258 -14.67 1.49 3.35
N ILE A 259 -14.99 0.89 2.19
CA ILE A 259 -15.45 1.64 1.02
C ILE A 259 -16.77 2.36 1.28
N ASP A 260 -17.75 1.68 1.90
CA ASP A 260 -19.08 2.27 2.18
C ASP A 260 -18.97 3.41 3.18
N ILE A 261 -18.07 3.30 4.18
CA ILE A 261 -17.80 4.37 5.16
C ILE A 261 -17.20 5.60 4.47
N LEU A 262 -16.26 5.39 3.54
CA LEU A 262 -15.64 6.49 2.80
C LEU A 262 -16.66 7.21 1.90
N GLU A 263 -17.53 6.47 1.22
CA GLU A 263 -18.58 7.04 0.38
C GLU A 263 -19.59 7.87 1.18
N GLU A 264 -19.95 7.41 2.37
CA GLU A 264 -20.89 8.12 3.24
C GLU A 264 -20.34 9.46 3.72
N ILE A 265 -19.06 9.54 4.00
CA ILE A 265 -18.40 10.78 4.46
C ILE A 265 -18.25 11.80 3.34
N PHE A 266 -18.18 11.38 2.11
CA PHE A 266 -18.16 12.29 0.96
C PHE A 266 -19.57 12.73 0.51
N ARG A 267 -20.65 12.30 1.17
CA ARG A 267 -22.00 12.81 0.95
C ARG A 267 -22.15 14.20 1.57
#